data_17646ae9c774e5d66d8cb31cb3c7be3d
#
_entry.id   17646ae9c774e5d66d8cb31cb3c7be3d
#
_cell.length_a   1.000
_cell.length_b   1.000
_cell.length_c   1.000
_cell.angle_alpha   90.00
_cell.angle_beta   90.00
_cell.angle_gamma   90.00
#
_symmetry.space_group_name_H-M   'P 1'
#
loop_
_entity.id
_entity.type
_entity.pdbx_description
1 polymer ?
#
loop_
_entity_poly.entity_id
_entity_poly.type
_entity_poly.pdbx_seq_one_letter_code
_entity_poly.pdbx_strand_id
1 'polypeptide(L)'
;MQTVKNRDDIVQEMRAKGFCLVAPAALETCFGVTATALSALEATWNDLPRDGYLKDGGKYRARRHSSFVQTLAPSSLLQSPHRAHWQPMDYNALHGGIERWFEPIAPAVCVAASWQTLLTHLGDAFAQLSSTRQWFIEAHQFRIDTADGIGRPTPEGAHRDGVDFVAVVLVNRHHIKGGETRVFEANGPNGVRFTLTEPWSVLLLDDARVIHESTPIQPEGPIQGGGARDTLVLTYRSGGFQDPV
;
A
#
# COMPACT_ATOMS: atom_id res chain seq x y z
N MET A 1 3.42 10.86 -17.86
CA MET A 1 4.04 9.65 -17.26
C MET A 1 4.21 8.62 -18.36
N GLN A 2 5.32 7.86 -18.35
CA GLN A 2 5.55 6.80 -19.34
C GLN A 2 4.60 5.62 -19.06
N THR A 3 4.07 5.01 -20.10
CA THR A 3 3.18 3.84 -19.96
C THR A 3 4.04 2.60 -19.74
N VAL A 4 3.92 2.01 -18.56
CA VAL A 4 4.57 0.74 -18.20
C VAL A 4 3.81 -0.40 -18.86
N LYS A 5 4.53 -1.32 -19.49
CA LYS A 5 3.95 -2.46 -20.21
C LYS A 5 4.41 -3.82 -19.68
N ASN A 6 5.56 -3.86 -19.01
CA ASN A 6 6.15 -5.07 -18.49
C ASN A 6 7.05 -4.77 -17.28
N ARG A 7 7.65 -5.82 -16.71
CA ARG A 7 8.48 -5.71 -15.50
C ARG A 7 9.78 -4.92 -15.74
N ASP A 8 10.37 -5.00 -16.92
CA ASP A 8 11.61 -4.27 -17.22
C ASP A 8 11.35 -2.76 -17.25
N ASP A 9 10.20 -2.33 -17.76
CA ASP A 9 9.79 -0.92 -17.71
C ASP A 9 9.64 -0.44 -16.26
N ILE A 10 9.10 -1.28 -15.34
CA ILE A 10 9.03 -0.97 -13.91
C ILE A 10 10.41 -0.70 -13.35
N VAL A 11 11.35 -1.61 -13.59
CA VAL A 11 12.72 -1.49 -13.08
C VAL A 11 13.39 -0.23 -13.61
N GLN A 12 13.20 0.08 -14.89
CA GLN A 12 13.74 1.28 -15.51
C GLN A 12 13.17 2.56 -14.89
N GLU A 13 11.84 2.65 -14.74
CA GLU A 13 11.16 3.82 -14.15
C GLU A 13 11.55 3.99 -12.66
N MET A 14 11.57 2.91 -11.90
CA MET A 14 11.99 2.93 -10.49
C MET A 14 13.43 3.40 -10.34
N ARG A 15 14.36 2.91 -11.17
CA ARG A 15 15.76 3.39 -11.17
C ARG A 15 15.88 4.85 -11.55
N ALA A 16 15.10 5.31 -12.51
CA ALA A 16 15.15 6.68 -12.98
C ALA A 16 14.54 7.67 -11.97
N LYS A 17 13.38 7.36 -11.39
CA LYS A 17 12.56 8.31 -10.65
C LYS A 17 12.34 7.98 -9.17
N GLY A 18 12.62 6.74 -8.74
CA GLY A 18 12.28 6.26 -7.40
C GLY A 18 10.80 5.88 -7.24
N PHE A 19 9.98 6.02 -8.28
CA PHE A 19 8.59 5.58 -8.28
C PHE A 19 8.13 5.13 -9.67
N CYS A 20 7.06 4.34 -9.70
CA CYS A 20 6.46 3.85 -10.94
C CYS A 20 4.95 3.69 -10.75
N LEU A 21 4.15 4.02 -11.78
CA LEU A 21 2.71 3.80 -11.81
C LEU A 21 2.37 2.72 -12.85
N VAL A 22 1.69 1.66 -12.39
CA VAL A 22 1.24 0.54 -13.22
C VAL A 22 -0.28 0.62 -13.36
N ALA A 23 -0.76 0.72 -14.61
CA ALA A 23 -2.19 0.71 -14.91
C ALA A 23 -2.78 -0.71 -14.76
N PRO A 24 -4.08 -0.86 -14.49
CA PRO A 24 -4.73 -2.16 -14.34
C PRO A 24 -4.54 -3.09 -15.56
N ALA A 25 -4.52 -2.51 -16.76
CA ALA A 25 -4.30 -3.26 -18.00
C ALA A 25 -2.91 -3.91 -18.12
N ALA A 26 -1.92 -3.43 -17.35
CA ALA A 26 -0.56 -3.97 -17.36
C ALA A 26 -0.30 -4.97 -16.22
N LEU A 27 -1.24 -5.20 -15.32
CA LEU A 27 -1.05 -6.09 -14.16
C LEU A 27 -0.65 -7.51 -14.56
N GLU A 28 -1.29 -8.06 -15.58
CA GLU A 28 -1.01 -9.43 -16.02
C GLU A 28 0.41 -9.57 -16.55
N THR A 29 0.86 -8.64 -17.37
CA THR A 29 2.22 -8.67 -17.93
C THR A 29 3.29 -8.32 -16.90
N CYS A 30 2.97 -7.46 -15.93
CA CYS A 30 3.91 -7.04 -14.87
C CYS A 30 3.96 -8.04 -13.70
N PHE A 31 2.79 -8.53 -13.26
CA PHE A 31 2.66 -9.28 -12.01
C PHE A 31 1.94 -10.62 -12.13
N GLY A 32 1.61 -11.07 -13.34
CA GLY A 32 0.97 -12.37 -13.56
C GLY A 32 -0.45 -12.48 -13.02
N VAL A 33 -1.11 -11.38 -12.73
CA VAL A 33 -2.48 -11.35 -12.17
C VAL A 33 -3.32 -10.30 -12.88
N THR A 34 -4.56 -10.62 -13.21
CA THR A 34 -5.49 -9.67 -13.83
C THR A 34 -6.26 -8.85 -12.79
N ALA A 35 -6.69 -7.64 -13.15
CA ALA A 35 -7.57 -6.84 -12.32
C ALA A 35 -8.88 -7.60 -11.98
N THR A 36 -9.41 -8.37 -12.92
CA THR A 36 -10.60 -9.22 -12.70
C THR A 36 -10.37 -10.28 -11.62
N ALA A 37 -9.19 -10.93 -11.59
CA ALA A 37 -8.88 -11.91 -10.55
C ALA A 37 -8.73 -11.26 -9.16
N LEU A 38 -8.21 -10.02 -9.11
CA LEU A 38 -8.09 -9.25 -7.87
C LEU A 38 -9.45 -8.70 -7.40
N SER A 39 -10.36 -8.35 -8.31
CA SER A 39 -11.67 -7.80 -7.94
C SER A 39 -12.52 -8.78 -7.12
N ALA A 40 -12.26 -10.08 -7.21
CA ALA A 40 -12.89 -11.09 -6.35
C ALA A 40 -12.60 -10.87 -4.84
N LEU A 41 -11.52 -10.13 -4.51
CA LEU A 41 -11.14 -9.81 -3.14
C LEU A 41 -11.81 -8.53 -2.61
N GLU A 42 -12.39 -7.69 -3.48
CA GLU A 42 -12.87 -6.35 -3.16
C GLU A 42 -13.92 -6.35 -2.04
N ALA A 43 -14.81 -7.34 -2.02
CA ALA A 43 -15.85 -7.46 -1.00
C ALA A 43 -15.30 -7.52 0.44
N THR A 44 -14.04 -7.96 0.62
CA THR A 44 -13.42 -8.09 1.94
C THR A 44 -13.09 -6.72 2.58
N TRP A 45 -13.10 -5.64 1.82
CA TRP A 45 -12.98 -4.27 2.35
C TRP A 45 -14.25 -3.78 3.04
N ASN A 46 -15.41 -4.41 2.80
CA ASN A 46 -16.67 -4.01 3.45
C ASN A 46 -16.74 -4.41 4.93
N ASP A 47 -15.85 -5.30 5.37
CA ASP A 47 -15.87 -5.88 6.71
C ASP A 47 -14.57 -5.58 7.50
N LEU A 48 -13.95 -4.44 7.21
CA LEU A 48 -12.76 -4.00 7.93
C LEU A 48 -13.14 -3.38 9.28
N PRO A 49 -12.51 -3.80 10.40
CA PRO A 49 -12.71 -3.19 11.70
C PRO A 49 -12.14 -1.77 11.74
N ARG A 50 -12.73 -0.91 12.56
CA ARG A 50 -12.24 0.46 12.80
C ARG A 50 -10.82 0.43 13.39
N ASP A 51 -9.99 1.36 12.93
CA ASP A 51 -8.65 1.56 13.47
C ASP A 51 -8.73 2.30 14.82
N GLY A 52 -8.44 1.58 15.89
CA GLY A 52 -8.44 2.12 17.27
C GLY A 52 -7.20 2.93 17.64
N TYR A 53 -6.21 3.07 16.74
CA TYR A 53 -4.93 3.71 17.04
C TYR A 53 -4.79 5.12 16.47
N LEU A 54 -5.87 5.71 15.93
CA LEU A 54 -5.83 7.08 15.42
C LEU A 54 -5.76 8.09 16.56
N LYS A 55 -4.61 8.72 16.74
CA LYS A 55 -4.36 9.72 17.81
C LYS A 55 -5.07 11.05 17.59
N ASP A 56 -5.51 11.34 16.37
CA ASP A 56 -6.31 12.54 16.06
C ASP A 56 -7.80 12.39 16.44
N GLY A 57 -8.18 11.25 17.02
CA GLY A 57 -9.56 10.94 17.40
C GLY A 57 -10.49 10.65 16.23
N GLY A 58 -9.96 10.58 15.01
CA GLY A 58 -10.73 10.31 13.79
C GLY A 58 -11.29 8.88 13.78
N LYS A 59 -12.46 8.72 13.15
CA LYS A 59 -13.09 7.40 12.95
C LYS A 59 -13.16 7.03 11.47
N TYR A 60 -12.47 7.75 10.63
CA TYR A 60 -12.52 7.65 9.18
C TYR A 60 -11.71 6.48 8.60
N ARG A 61 -10.98 5.71 9.43
CA ARG A 61 -10.11 4.62 8.95
C ARG A 61 -10.55 3.27 9.53
N ALA A 62 -10.66 2.29 8.64
CA ALA A 62 -10.80 0.88 8.99
C ALA A 62 -9.66 0.09 8.33
N ARG A 63 -9.16 -0.98 8.99
CA ARG A 63 -8.03 -1.74 8.45
C ARG A 63 -7.90 -3.14 9.04
N ARG A 64 -7.24 -4.02 8.25
CA ARG A 64 -6.64 -5.28 8.67
C ARG A 64 -5.17 -5.31 8.30
N HIS A 65 -4.39 -6.13 8.99
CA HIS A 65 -2.96 -6.29 8.76
C HIS A 65 -2.55 -7.75 8.87
N SER A 66 -1.67 -8.18 7.97
CA SER A 66 -0.97 -9.47 8.07
C SER A 66 0.44 -9.33 7.50
N SER A 67 1.33 -10.18 7.99
CA SER A 67 2.73 -10.17 7.60
C SER A 67 3.10 -11.46 6.88
N PHE A 68 4.05 -11.36 5.94
CA PHE A 68 4.51 -12.48 5.12
C PHE A 68 6.03 -12.44 4.99
N VAL A 69 6.61 -13.60 4.74
CA VAL A 69 8.01 -13.73 4.35
C VAL A 69 8.07 -14.36 2.98
N GLN A 70 8.66 -13.66 2.02
CA GLN A 70 8.96 -14.18 0.71
C GLN A 70 10.45 -14.55 0.63
N THR A 71 10.75 -15.79 0.29
CA THR A 71 12.08 -16.24 -0.13
C THR A 71 12.13 -16.27 -1.65
N LEU A 72 13.21 -15.74 -2.24
CA LEU A 72 13.31 -15.59 -3.70
C LEU A 72 13.87 -16.85 -4.39
N ALA A 73 14.72 -17.61 -3.69
CA ALA A 73 15.33 -18.82 -4.24
C ALA A 73 15.59 -19.87 -3.13
N PRO A 74 14.88 -21.03 -3.09
CA PRO A 74 13.69 -21.32 -3.91
C PRO A 74 12.53 -20.38 -3.57
N SER A 75 11.70 -20.06 -4.57
CA SER A 75 10.60 -19.13 -4.39
C SER A 75 9.53 -19.70 -3.45
N SER A 76 9.18 -18.93 -2.43
CA SER A 76 8.10 -19.26 -1.49
C SER A 76 7.54 -17.99 -0.86
N LEU A 77 6.24 -18.02 -0.53
CA LEU A 77 5.58 -16.97 0.25
C LEU A 77 4.87 -17.64 1.44
N LEU A 78 5.26 -17.27 2.64
CA LEU A 78 4.70 -17.82 3.88
C LEU A 78 4.11 -16.69 4.71
N GLN A 79 2.88 -16.87 5.19
CA GLN A 79 2.28 -15.97 6.16
C GLN A 79 2.99 -16.15 7.51
N SER A 80 3.41 -15.05 8.11
CA SER A 80 4.00 -15.05 9.45
C SER A 80 2.90 -15.20 10.51
N PRO A 81 3.24 -15.67 11.72
CA PRO A 81 2.34 -15.57 12.86
C PRO A 81 1.82 -14.14 13.04
N HIS A 82 0.62 -14.00 13.62
CA HIS A 82 0.04 -12.69 13.90
C HIS A 82 1.00 -11.88 14.79
N ARG A 83 1.29 -10.67 14.39
CA ARG A 83 2.22 -9.75 15.05
C ARG A 83 1.71 -8.32 15.02
N ALA A 84 2.20 -7.50 15.94
CA ALA A 84 1.96 -6.08 15.91
C ALA A 84 2.59 -5.43 14.66
N HIS A 85 1.95 -4.42 14.12
CA HIS A 85 2.59 -3.48 13.23
C HIS A 85 3.29 -2.40 14.06
N TRP A 86 4.56 -2.17 13.80
CA TRP A 86 5.38 -1.18 14.50
C TRP A 86 6.15 -0.33 13.49
N GLN A 87 6.30 0.95 13.77
CA GLN A 87 7.15 1.88 13.02
C GLN A 87 7.92 2.77 13.99
N PRO A 88 9.19 3.12 13.71
CA PRO A 88 9.91 4.12 14.49
C PRO A 88 9.23 5.50 14.42
N MET A 89 9.41 6.33 15.44
CA MET A 89 8.89 7.70 15.47
C MET A 89 9.48 8.57 14.35
N ASP A 90 10.69 8.27 13.91
CA ASP A 90 11.39 9.00 12.84
C ASP A 90 10.66 8.90 11.48
N TYR A 91 9.92 7.81 11.26
CA TYR A 91 9.14 7.59 10.04
C TYR A 91 7.65 7.89 10.22
N ASN A 92 7.15 7.81 11.44
CA ASN A 92 5.76 8.14 11.75
C ASN A 92 5.68 8.90 13.08
N ALA A 93 5.88 10.20 13.01
CA ALA A 93 5.85 11.07 14.20
C ALA A 93 4.48 11.05 14.93
N LEU A 94 3.40 10.78 14.21
CA LEU A 94 2.06 10.77 14.77
C LEU A 94 1.70 9.43 15.45
N HIS A 95 2.03 8.29 14.82
CA HIS A 95 1.61 6.96 15.26
C HIS A 95 2.76 5.96 15.49
N GLY A 96 4.02 6.39 15.35
CA GLY A 96 5.21 5.59 15.62
C GLY A 96 5.47 5.33 17.09
N GLY A 97 6.40 4.42 17.39
CA GLY A 97 6.85 4.09 18.73
C GLY A 97 5.88 3.27 19.57
N ILE A 98 4.80 2.77 18.99
CA ILE A 98 3.82 1.90 19.67
C ILE A 98 3.52 0.66 18.85
N GLU A 99 3.33 -0.46 19.53
CA GLU A 99 2.82 -1.70 18.93
C GLU A 99 1.33 -1.55 18.65
N ARG A 100 0.94 -1.79 17.40
CA ARG A 100 -0.43 -1.70 16.94
C ARG A 100 -0.92 -3.08 16.49
N TRP A 101 -1.76 -3.70 17.29
CA TRP A 101 -2.33 -5.03 17.07
C TRP A 101 -3.63 -4.88 16.27
N PHE A 102 -3.52 -4.99 14.95
CA PHE A 102 -4.69 -4.98 14.07
C PHE A 102 -5.20 -6.39 13.87
N GLU A 103 -6.51 -6.54 13.60
CA GLU A 103 -7.04 -7.83 13.21
C GLU A 103 -6.37 -8.33 11.92
N PRO A 104 -6.08 -9.64 11.83
CA PRO A 104 -5.44 -10.20 10.65
C PRO A 104 -6.37 -10.14 9.42
N ILE A 105 -5.76 -10.07 8.24
CA ILE A 105 -6.45 -10.24 6.97
C ILE A 105 -7.09 -11.64 6.95
N ALA A 106 -8.32 -11.72 6.43
CA ALA A 106 -9.06 -12.97 6.41
C ALA A 106 -8.25 -14.11 5.76
N PRO A 107 -8.19 -15.31 6.37
CA PRO A 107 -7.39 -16.42 5.84
C PRO A 107 -7.71 -16.75 4.38
N ALA A 108 -8.99 -16.66 3.97
CA ALA A 108 -9.40 -16.89 2.60
C ALA A 108 -8.75 -15.93 1.60
N VAL A 109 -8.46 -14.68 1.99
CA VAL A 109 -7.71 -13.72 1.18
C VAL A 109 -6.25 -14.13 1.10
N CYS A 110 -5.63 -14.46 2.22
CA CYS A 110 -4.20 -14.78 2.31
C CYS A 110 -3.83 -16.03 1.47
N VAL A 111 -4.74 -16.98 1.29
CA VAL A 111 -4.52 -18.19 0.47
C VAL A 111 -5.01 -18.05 -0.97
N ALA A 112 -5.67 -16.96 -1.33
CA ALA A 112 -6.14 -16.74 -2.70
C ALA A 112 -4.96 -16.66 -3.69
N ALA A 113 -5.06 -17.38 -4.81
CA ALA A 113 -3.98 -17.42 -5.80
C ALA A 113 -3.63 -16.03 -6.34
N SER A 114 -4.64 -15.17 -6.60
CA SER A 114 -4.42 -13.80 -7.07
C SER A 114 -3.66 -12.94 -6.04
N TRP A 115 -3.94 -13.12 -4.75
CA TRP A 115 -3.23 -12.45 -3.67
C TRP A 115 -1.77 -12.89 -3.62
N GLN A 116 -1.52 -14.20 -3.56
CA GLN A 116 -0.16 -14.73 -3.48
C GLN A 116 0.67 -14.40 -4.72
N THR A 117 0.08 -14.46 -5.91
CA THR A 117 0.72 -14.07 -7.16
C THR A 117 1.11 -12.59 -7.13
N LEU A 118 0.21 -11.70 -6.71
CA LEU A 118 0.51 -10.27 -6.63
C LEU A 118 1.69 -9.99 -5.68
N LEU A 119 1.65 -10.51 -4.45
CA LEU A 119 2.71 -10.29 -3.47
C LEU A 119 4.05 -10.84 -3.96
N THR A 120 4.06 -12.06 -4.48
CA THR A 120 5.30 -12.70 -4.95
C THR A 120 5.91 -11.92 -6.10
N HIS A 121 5.13 -11.57 -7.12
CA HIS A 121 5.66 -10.90 -8.31
C HIS A 121 6.05 -9.42 -8.06
N LEU A 122 5.43 -8.75 -7.10
CA LEU A 122 5.90 -7.45 -6.62
C LEU A 122 7.30 -7.59 -5.98
N GLY A 123 7.47 -8.57 -5.09
CA GLY A 123 8.77 -8.82 -4.48
C GLY A 123 9.85 -9.24 -5.50
N ASP A 124 9.49 -10.02 -6.53
CA ASP A 124 10.40 -10.35 -7.63
C ASP A 124 10.81 -9.11 -8.43
N ALA A 125 9.89 -8.17 -8.65
CA ALA A 125 10.21 -6.91 -9.32
C ALA A 125 11.15 -6.04 -8.46
N PHE A 126 10.90 -5.93 -7.17
CA PHE A 126 11.77 -5.20 -6.24
C PHE A 126 13.14 -5.85 -6.07
N ALA A 127 13.23 -7.17 -6.18
CA ALA A 127 14.49 -7.89 -6.12
C ALA A 127 15.44 -7.55 -7.28
N GLN A 128 14.93 -7.05 -8.42
CA GLN A 128 15.77 -6.54 -9.51
C GLN A 128 16.38 -5.16 -9.19
N LEU A 129 15.91 -4.51 -8.16
CA LEU A 129 16.40 -3.20 -7.67
C LEU A 129 17.27 -3.34 -6.41
N SER A 130 17.30 -4.52 -5.79
CA SER A 130 18.00 -4.83 -4.55
C SER A 130 18.74 -6.15 -4.64
N SER A 131 19.73 -6.34 -3.78
CA SER A 131 20.50 -7.60 -3.69
C SER A 131 19.92 -8.58 -2.64
N THR A 132 18.72 -8.32 -2.13
CA THR A 132 18.11 -9.19 -1.11
C THR A 132 17.76 -10.57 -1.66
N ARG A 133 17.73 -11.56 -0.78
CA ARG A 133 17.24 -12.92 -1.07
C ARG A 133 15.90 -13.20 -0.39
N GLN A 134 15.44 -12.27 0.44
CA GLN A 134 14.23 -12.45 1.24
C GLN A 134 13.57 -11.09 1.49
N TRP A 135 12.24 -11.07 1.42
CA TRP A 135 11.42 -9.94 1.80
C TRP A 135 10.59 -10.25 3.04
N PHE A 136 10.55 -9.30 3.95
CA PHE A 136 9.61 -9.22 5.05
C PHE A 136 8.54 -8.23 4.63
N ILE A 137 7.32 -8.74 4.43
CA ILE A 137 6.21 -8.02 3.81
C ILE A 137 5.15 -7.75 4.86
N GLU A 138 4.72 -6.50 4.99
CA GLU A 138 3.51 -6.17 5.73
C GLU A 138 2.42 -5.74 4.74
N ALA A 139 1.26 -6.38 4.86
CA ALA A 139 0.10 -6.13 4.02
C ALA A 139 -1.01 -5.47 4.84
N HIS A 140 -1.51 -4.34 4.36
CA HIS A 140 -2.53 -3.56 5.00
C HIS A 140 -3.72 -3.35 4.05
N GLN A 141 -4.88 -3.90 4.40
CA GLN A 141 -6.14 -3.48 3.81
C GLN A 141 -6.61 -2.22 4.52
N PHE A 142 -6.80 -1.13 3.79
CA PHE A 142 -7.31 0.13 4.32
C PHE A 142 -8.62 0.53 3.65
N ARG A 143 -9.57 0.98 4.45
CA ARG A 143 -10.68 1.83 4.01
C ARG A 143 -10.55 3.17 4.71
N ILE A 144 -10.53 4.25 3.92
CA ILE A 144 -10.69 5.62 4.40
C ILE A 144 -12.07 6.08 3.95
N ASP A 145 -12.96 6.40 4.86
CA ASP A 145 -14.30 6.85 4.55
C ASP A 145 -14.56 8.32 4.96
N THR A 146 -15.67 8.83 4.50
CA THR A 146 -16.12 10.20 4.75
C THR A 146 -17.45 10.25 5.50
N ALA A 147 -17.79 9.20 6.24
CA ALA A 147 -19.05 9.13 6.99
C ALA A 147 -19.16 10.25 8.02
N ASP A 148 -18.05 10.61 8.66
CA ASP A 148 -17.94 11.72 9.60
C ASP A 148 -17.40 13.02 8.95
N GLY A 149 -17.41 13.13 7.61
CA GLY A 149 -17.01 14.31 6.84
C GLY A 149 -15.70 14.13 6.08
N ILE A 150 -14.53 14.38 6.69
CA ILE A 150 -13.23 14.34 6.01
C ILE A 150 -12.49 13.08 6.40
N GLY A 151 -12.14 12.25 5.39
CA GLY A 151 -11.21 11.14 5.56
C GLY A 151 -9.76 11.57 5.28
N ARG A 152 -8.80 11.07 6.05
CA ARG A 152 -7.37 11.39 5.91
C ARG A 152 -6.56 10.11 5.66
N PRO A 153 -6.17 9.85 4.40
CA PRO A 153 -5.35 8.68 4.08
C PRO A 153 -3.98 8.69 4.77
N THR A 154 -3.32 9.86 4.80
CA THR A 154 -2.04 10.09 5.48
C THR A 154 -2.18 11.24 6.46
N PRO A 155 -2.72 10.99 7.67
CA PRO A 155 -2.93 12.05 8.66
C PRO A 155 -1.63 12.70 9.14
N GLU A 156 -0.51 12.00 9.04
CA GLU A 156 0.85 12.47 9.31
C GLU A 156 1.41 13.41 8.23
N GLY A 157 0.76 13.50 7.07
CA GLY A 157 1.25 14.24 5.90
C GLY A 157 2.27 13.46 5.08
N ALA A 158 3.16 14.18 4.41
CA ALA A 158 4.20 13.59 3.58
C ALA A 158 5.26 12.87 4.45
N HIS A 159 5.48 11.58 4.16
CA HIS A 159 6.31 10.69 4.99
C HIS A 159 7.02 9.62 4.16
N ARG A 160 7.85 8.85 4.85
CA ARG A 160 8.44 7.58 4.43
C ARG A 160 8.01 6.51 5.42
N ASP A 161 7.96 5.25 4.98
CA ASP A 161 7.57 4.13 5.85
C ASP A 161 8.75 3.49 6.61
N GLY A 162 9.98 3.79 6.19
CA GLY A 162 11.20 3.20 6.77
C GLY A 162 11.46 1.77 6.30
N VAL A 163 11.05 1.47 5.09
CA VAL A 163 11.22 0.17 4.42
C VAL A 163 12.05 0.33 3.14
N ASP A 164 12.26 -0.75 2.38
CA ASP A 164 12.94 -0.65 1.09
C ASP A 164 11.98 -0.18 0.00
N PHE A 165 10.81 -0.82 -0.11
CA PHE A 165 9.82 -0.51 -1.14
C PHE A 165 8.40 -0.54 -0.60
N VAL A 166 7.55 0.27 -1.24
CA VAL A 166 6.11 0.32 -0.95
C VAL A 166 5.33 0.13 -2.25
N ALA A 167 4.26 -0.66 -2.19
CA ALA A 167 3.25 -0.72 -3.25
C ALA A 167 1.90 -0.26 -2.69
N VAL A 168 1.34 0.79 -3.28
CA VAL A 168 0.00 1.29 -2.97
C VAL A 168 -0.93 0.89 -4.11
N VAL A 169 -1.83 -0.05 -3.86
CA VAL A 169 -2.83 -0.51 -4.81
C VAL A 169 -4.15 0.17 -4.51
N LEU A 170 -4.72 0.90 -5.47
CA LEU A 170 -6.07 1.40 -5.36
C LEU A 170 -7.04 0.23 -5.60
N VAL A 171 -7.80 -0.17 -4.61
CA VAL A 171 -8.81 -1.21 -4.75
C VAL A 171 -10.10 -0.63 -5.30
N ASN A 172 -10.58 0.43 -4.66
CA ASN A 172 -11.78 1.14 -5.10
C ASN A 172 -11.79 2.58 -4.60
N ARG A 173 -12.56 3.43 -5.26
CA ARG A 173 -12.95 4.74 -4.78
C ARG A 173 -14.36 5.08 -5.27
N HIS A 174 -15.22 5.51 -4.37
CA HIS A 174 -16.59 5.83 -4.72
C HIS A 174 -17.10 7.01 -3.91
N HIS A 175 -17.84 7.90 -4.58
CA HIS A 175 -18.50 9.05 -3.97
C HIS A 175 -17.58 9.98 -3.17
N ILE A 176 -16.35 10.15 -3.64
CA ILE A 176 -15.35 11.03 -3.01
C ILE A 176 -14.68 11.94 -4.02
N LYS A 177 -14.31 13.13 -3.57
CA LYS A 177 -13.36 14.04 -4.19
C LYS A 177 -12.10 14.16 -3.33
N GLY A 178 -10.99 14.63 -3.91
CA GLY A 178 -9.68 14.67 -3.25
C GLY A 178 -8.95 13.34 -3.33
N GLY A 179 -8.06 13.06 -2.39
CA GLY A 179 -7.21 11.87 -2.43
C GLY A 179 -6.14 11.95 -3.52
N GLU A 180 -5.67 13.17 -3.83
CA GLU A 180 -4.53 13.40 -4.70
C GLU A 180 -3.29 12.79 -4.06
N THR A 181 -2.58 11.95 -4.80
CA THR A 181 -1.29 11.40 -4.39
C THR A 181 -0.19 12.37 -4.81
N ARG A 182 0.75 12.63 -3.89
CA ARG A 182 1.94 13.42 -4.14
C ARG A 182 3.16 12.58 -3.83
N VAL A 183 4.13 12.63 -4.71
CA VAL A 183 5.42 11.95 -4.56
C VAL A 183 6.51 12.97 -4.78
N PHE A 184 7.41 13.12 -3.81
CA PHE A 184 8.51 14.07 -3.83
C PHE A 184 9.84 13.32 -3.80
N GLU A 185 10.86 13.85 -4.43
CA GLU A 185 12.23 13.41 -4.22
C GLU A 185 12.64 13.63 -2.76
N ALA A 186 13.21 12.60 -2.11
CA ALA A 186 13.64 12.73 -0.71
C ALA A 186 14.78 13.73 -0.53
N ASN A 187 15.64 13.90 -1.55
CA ASN A 187 16.82 14.75 -1.52
C ASN A 187 16.86 15.74 -2.71
N GLY A 188 15.70 16.20 -3.18
CA GLY A 188 15.63 17.09 -4.34
C GLY A 188 14.40 18.00 -4.32
N PRO A 189 14.33 18.97 -5.23
CA PRO A 189 13.23 19.92 -5.29
C PRO A 189 12.02 19.40 -6.09
N ASN A 190 12.13 18.24 -6.75
CA ASN A 190 11.13 17.78 -7.69
C ASN A 190 10.03 16.98 -7.00
N GLY A 191 8.84 17.07 -7.55
CA GLY A 191 7.69 16.27 -7.12
C GLY A 191 6.67 16.16 -8.23
N VAL A 192 5.81 15.18 -8.09
CA VAL A 192 4.67 14.96 -8.97
C VAL A 192 3.40 14.83 -8.15
N ARG A 193 2.28 15.15 -8.77
CA ARG A 193 0.95 14.96 -8.19
C ARG A 193 0.02 14.34 -9.22
N PHE A 194 -0.81 13.42 -8.76
CA PHE A 194 -1.82 12.76 -9.58
C PHE A 194 -2.88 12.12 -8.67
N THR A 195 -3.99 11.70 -9.23
CA THR A 195 -5.00 10.95 -8.49
C THR A 195 -5.10 9.56 -9.08
N LEU A 196 -4.97 8.52 -8.24
CA LEU A 196 -5.33 7.16 -8.62
C LEU A 196 -6.87 7.11 -8.75
N THR A 197 -7.36 6.79 -9.94
CA THR A 197 -8.81 6.76 -10.23
C THR A 197 -9.29 5.41 -10.73
N GLU A 198 -8.43 4.66 -11.42
CA GLU A 198 -8.77 3.34 -11.92
C GLU A 198 -8.54 2.29 -10.85
N PRO A 199 -9.55 1.49 -10.46
CA PRO A 199 -9.36 0.36 -9.56
C PRO A 199 -8.24 -0.56 -10.02
N TRP A 200 -7.46 -1.05 -9.05
CA TRP A 200 -6.29 -1.92 -9.25
C TRP A 200 -5.09 -1.25 -9.93
N SER A 201 -5.06 0.08 -10.06
CA SER A 201 -3.82 0.80 -10.33
C SER A 201 -2.85 0.61 -9.18
N VAL A 202 -1.55 0.45 -9.49
CA VAL A 202 -0.49 0.23 -8.51
C VAL A 202 0.55 1.35 -8.60
N LEU A 203 0.79 2.03 -7.50
CA LEU A 203 1.92 2.94 -7.32
C LEU A 203 3.02 2.20 -6.56
N LEU A 204 4.20 2.12 -7.16
CA LEU A 204 5.41 1.56 -6.57
C LEU A 204 6.35 2.69 -6.16
N LEU A 205 6.95 2.56 -4.97
CA LEU A 205 7.83 3.58 -4.37
C LEU A 205 9.12 2.92 -3.85
N ASP A 206 10.25 3.51 -4.16
CA ASP A 206 11.52 3.29 -3.48
C ASP A 206 11.57 4.22 -2.26
N ASP A 207 11.29 3.68 -1.07
CA ASP A 207 11.06 4.46 0.14
C ASP A 207 12.30 5.23 0.60
N ALA A 208 13.49 4.81 0.16
CA ALA A 208 14.72 5.54 0.43
C ALA A 208 14.85 6.82 -0.42
N ARG A 209 14.22 6.85 -1.59
CA ARG A 209 14.42 7.91 -2.60
C ARG A 209 13.28 8.90 -2.69
N VAL A 210 12.09 8.53 -2.20
CA VAL A 210 10.91 9.39 -2.30
C VAL A 210 10.20 9.56 -0.96
N ILE A 211 9.46 10.66 -0.85
CA ILE A 211 8.51 10.95 0.22
C ILE A 211 7.12 10.98 -0.42
N HIS A 212 6.11 10.44 0.22
CA HIS A 212 4.79 10.38 -0.36
C HIS A 212 3.67 10.76 0.60
N GLU A 213 2.56 11.24 0.06
CA GLU A 213 1.32 11.50 0.79
C GLU A 213 0.09 11.31 -0.09
N SER A 214 -1.06 11.22 0.54
CA SER A 214 -2.38 11.36 -0.12
C SER A 214 -3.19 12.43 0.58
N THR A 215 -3.65 13.43 -0.17
CA THR A 215 -4.47 14.51 0.39
C THR A 215 -5.78 13.99 0.99
N PRO A 216 -6.40 14.73 1.91
CA PRO A 216 -7.70 14.37 2.44
C PRO A 216 -8.75 14.12 1.36
N ILE A 217 -9.69 13.24 1.67
CA ILE A 217 -10.88 12.96 0.86
C ILE A 217 -12.11 13.58 1.51
N GLN A 218 -13.05 13.99 0.69
CA GLN A 218 -14.34 14.56 1.08
C GLN A 218 -15.47 13.86 0.33
N PRO A 219 -16.69 13.82 0.86
CA PRO A 219 -17.82 13.25 0.14
C PRO A 219 -18.10 14.06 -1.12
N GLU A 220 -18.48 13.35 -2.19
CA GLU A 220 -18.97 13.94 -3.42
C GLU A 220 -20.50 13.94 -3.41
N GLY A 221 -21.07 15.04 -2.95
CA GLY A 221 -22.52 15.21 -2.78
C GLY A 221 -23.06 14.67 -1.46
N PRO A 222 -24.37 14.87 -1.20
CA PRO A 222 -25.05 14.41 0.01
C PRO A 222 -25.40 12.92 -0.11
N ILE A 223 -24.52 12.05 0.36
CA ILE A 223 -24.72 10.60 0.34
C ILE A 223 -24.81 10.09 1.77
N GLN A 224 -25.87 9.35 2.07
CA GLN A 224 -26.01 8.68 3.36
C GLN A 224 -24.88 7.64 3.52
N GLY A 225 -24.10 7.72 4.59
CA GLY A 225 -22.94 6.87 4.83
C GLY A 225 -21.62 7.37 4.21
N GLY A 226 -21.66 8.48 3.45
CA GLY A 226 -20.46 9.04 2.82
C GLY A 226 -19.90 8.20 1.66
N GLY A 227 -18.70 8.57 1.20
CA GLY A 227 -17.93 7.83 0.23
C GLY A 227 -16.68 7.21 0.86
N ALA A 228 -15.95 6.40 0.10
CA ALA A 228 -14.74 5.74 0.59
C ALA A 228 -13.66 5.59 -0.47
N ARG A 229 -12.41 5.45 0.01
CA ARG A 229 -11.24 5.02 -0.74
C ARG A 229 -10.67 3.77 -0.08
N ASP A 230 -10.63 2.71 -0.84
CA ASP A 230 -10.07 1.42 -0.44
C ASP A 230 -8.71 1.22 -1.06
N THR A 231 -7.73 0.84 -0.27
CA THR A 231 -6.37 0.54 -0.74
C THR A 231 -5.81 -0.71 -0.10
N LEU A 232 -4.96 -1.39 -0.85
CA LEU A 232 -4.01 -2.36 -0.31
C LEU A 232 -2.63 -1.69 -0.32
N VAL A 233 -2.01 -1.59 0.84
CA VAL A 233 -0.64 -1.09 0.99
C VAL A 233 0.24 -2.25 1.39
N LEU A 234 1.29 -2.49 0.61
CA LEU A 234 2.26 -3.54 0.83
C LEU A 234 3.63 -2.90 1.02
N THR A 235 4.27 -3.17 2.13
CA THR A 235 5.65 -2.76 2.38
C THR A 235 6.59 -3.95 2.26
N TYR A 236 7.75 -3.74 1.65
CA TYR A 236 8.78 -4.75 1.46
C TYR A 236 10.05 -4.28 2.14
N ARG A 237 10.58 -5.08 3.06
CA ARG A 237 11.79 -4.77 3.80
C ARG A 237 12.75 -5.95 3.77
N SER A 238 14.01 -5.68 3.47
CA SER A 238 15.12 -6.62 3.65
C SER A 238 15.56 -6.63 5.11
N GLY A 239 16.15 -7.73 5.57
CA GLY A 239 16.81 -7.77 6.89
C GLY A 239 15.90 -7.91 8.11
N GLY A 240 14.57 -8.08 7.94
CA GLY A 240 13.64 -8.31 9.06
C GLY A 240 12.43 -7.37 9.06
N PHE A 241 11.43 -7.66 9.89
CA PHE A 241 10.35 -6.73 10.18
C PHE A 241 10.84 -5.55 11.04
N GLN A 242 10.10 -4.46 11.04
CA GLN A 242 10.30 -3.40 12.03
C GLN A 242 9.75 -3.88 13.37
N ASP A 243 10.57 -3.80 14.41
CA ASP A 243 10.24 -4.19 15.79
C ASP A 243 10.75 -3.11 16.77
N PRO A 244 10.17 -3.02 17.97
CA PRO A 244 10.73 -2.19 19.05
C PRO A 244 12.19 -2.56 19.31
N VAL A 245 13.04 -1.55 19.50
CA VAL A 245 14.45 -1.71 19.81
C VAL A 245 14.65 -1.89 21.31
#